data_ae6e25093e8c44e321224bd4dd170aa5
#
_entry.id   ae6e25093e8c44e321224bd4dd170aa5
#
_cell.length_a   1.000
_cell.length_b   1.000
_cell.length_c   1.000
_cell.angle_alpha   90.00
_cell.angle_beta   90.00
_cell.angle_gamma   90.00
#
_symmetry.space_group_name_H-M   'P 1'
#
loop_
_entity.id
_entity.type
_entity.pdbx_description
1 polymer ?
#
loop_
_entity_poly.entity_id
_entity_poly.type
_entity_poly.pdbx_seq_one_letter_code
_entity_poly.pdbx_strand_id
1 'polypeptide(L)'
;GRSYIEGGNYGLVIADRTIDDYRVTTSYRLDLTSRNRWLGRHELAALASRTDTLNRDDTLDNRNITPIGNAIFPLDVTNGQNGILRRTYLDFSNPDPRWHGLADPNRYRLTGQGGITEAMVRVGDSSRDFLTRADTSMLATQSRWFDGRVVVTAGARRDRLRVWTDTIDTDGD
;
A
#
# COMPACT_ATOMS: atom_id res chain seq x y z
N GLY A 1 -15.56 38.08 -18.68
CA GLY A 1 -14.87 37.42 -17.57
C GLY A 1 -13.67 36.69 -18.12
N ARG A 2 -12.62 36.51 -17.32
CA ARG A 2 -11.47 35.68 -17.70
C ARG A 2 -11.81 34.20 -17.41
N SER A 3 -11.47 33.30 -18.32
CA SER A 3 -11.58 31.86 -18.08
C SER A 3 -10.62 31.43 -16.99
N TYR A 4 -11.04 30.49 -16.15
CA TYR A 4 -10.19 29.97 -15.09
C TYR A 4 -10.42 28.45 -14.91
N ILE A 5 -9.43 27.81 -14.31
CA ILE A 5 -9.56 26.47 -13.74
C ILE A 5 -9.61 26.62 -12.24
N GLU A 6 -10.58 26.00 -11.63
CA GLU A 6 -10.66 25.88 -10.18
C GLU A 6 -10.20 24.48 -9.79
N GLY A 7 -9.08 24.41 -9.06
CA GLY A 7 -8.57 23.18 -8.48
C GLY A 7 -9.12 23.00 -7.08
N GLY A 8 -9.51 21.78 -6.75
CA GLY A 8 -9.85 21.39 -5.39
C GLY A 8 -8.63 21.36 -4.46
N ASN A 9 -8.81 20.80 -3.28
CA ASN A 9 -7.75 20.63 -2.30
C ASN A 9 -6.52 19.99 -2.91
N TYR A 10 -5.37 20.53 -2.56
CA TYR A 10 -4.11 19.88 -2.87
C TYR A 10 -3.88 18.77 -1.85
N GLY A 11 -3.86 17.53 -2.32
CA GLY A 11 -3.62 16.35 -1.49
C GLY A 11 -2.23 15.75 -1.73
N LEU A 12 -1.65 15.18 -0.68
CA LEU A 12 -0.43 14.38 -0.73
C LEU A 12 -0.75 13.01 -0.17
N VAL A 13 -0.46 11.97 -0.94
CA VAL A 13 -0.51 10.59 -0.46
C VAL A 13 0.92 10.11 -0.25
N ILE A 14 1.20 9.69 0.97
CA ILE A 14 2.45 9.04 1.33
C ILE A 14 2.14 7.56 1.49
N ALA A 15 2.65 6.75 0.56
CA ALA A 15 2.50 5.31 0.59
C ALA A 15 3.82 4.68 1.04
N ASP A 16 3.76 3.88 2.10
CA ASP A 16 4.89 3.08 2.58
C ASP A 16 4.52 1.61 2.53
N ARG A 17 5.45 0.79 2.06
CA ARG A 17 5.23 -0.65 1.94
C ARG A 17 6.42 -1.42 2.49
N THR A 18 6.15 -2.21 3.52
CA THR A 18 7.11 -3.13 4.12
C THR A 18 6.71 -4.56 3.79
N ILE A 19 7.66 -5.37 3.35
CA ILE A 19 7.45 -6.78 3.04
C ILE A 19 8.48 -7.59 3.80
N ASP A 20 8.00 -8.49 4.66
CA ASP A 20 8.80 -9.47 5.35
C ASP A 20 8.48 -10.86 4.80
N ASP A 21 9.48 -11.54 4.27
CA ASP A 21 9.32 -12.88 3.70
C ASP A 21 10.20 -13.90 4.44
N TYR A 22 9.57 -14.92 4.98
CA TYR A 22 10.21 -16.03 5.67
C TYR A 22 9.93 -17.31 4.91
N ARG A 23 10.97 -18.03 4.51
CA ARG A 23 10.82 -19.25 3.74
C ARG A 23 11.78 -20.33 4.24
N VAL A 24 11.23 -21.52 4.46
CA VAL A 24 11.98 -22.73 4.76
C VAL A 24 11.64 -23.77 3.72
N THR A 25 12.65 -24.34 3.11
CA THR A 25 12.50 -25.46 2.16
C THR A 25 13.42 -26.57 2.61
N THR A 26 12.91 -27.79 2.65
CA THR A 26 13.69 -29.00 2.94
C THR A 26 13.39 -30.04 1.89
N SER A 27 14.39 -30.84 1.59
CA SER A 27 14.24 -32.02 0.73
C SER A 27 15.01 -33.20 1.30
N TYR A 28 14.45 -34.37 1.11
CA TYR A 28 15.05 -35.61 1.57
C TYR A 28 14.92 -36.68 0.49
N ARG A 29 16.04 -37.38 0.25
CA ARG A 29 16.08 -38.49 -0.69
C ARG A 29 16.31 -39.80 0.08
N LEU A 30 15.42 -40.78 -0.13
CA LEU A 30 15.46 -42.06 0.49
C LEU A 30 15.59 -43.14 -0.60
N ASP A 31 16.68 -43.88 -0.61
CA ASP A 31 16.91 -44.99 -1.50
C ASP A 31 16.83 -46.28 -0.71
N LEU A 32 15.74 -47.05 -0.93
CA LEU A 32 15.49 -48.33 -0.27
C LEU A 32 15.74 -49.52 -1.19
N THR A 33 16.23 -49.29 -2.40
CA THR A 33 16.46 -50.38 -3.40
C THR A 33 17.51 -51.38 -2.94
N SER A 34 18.49 -50.93 -2.13
CA SER A 34 19.51 -51.80 -1.54
C SER A 34 18.94 -52.79 -0.55
N ARG A 35 17.83 -52.46 0.11
CA ARG A 35 17.18 -53.34 1.08
C ARG A 35 16.17 -54.27 0.39
N ASN A 36 15.41 -53.73 -0.54
CA ASN A 36 14.48 -54.51 -1.38
C ASN A 36 14.15 -53.69 -2.63
N ARG A 37 14.33 -54.26 -3.83
CA ARG A 37 14.04 -53.63 -5.12
C ARG A 37 12.59 -53.15 -5.26
N TRP A 38 11.67 -53.74 -4.50
CA TRP A 38 10.26 -53.34 -4.51
C TRP A 38 9.98 -52.05 -3.73
N LEU A 39 10.88 -51.66 -2.82
CA LEU A 39 10.69 -50.45 -2.01
C LEU A 39 11.00 -49.18 -2.77
N GLY A 40 11.86 -49.21 -3.81
CA GLY A 40 12.12 -48.12 -4.71
C GLY A 40 12.94 -46.96 -4.10
N ARG A 41 12.91 -45.82 -4.79
CA ARG A 41 13.53 -44.55 -4.39
C ARG A 41 12.45 -43.50 -4.18
N HIS A 42 12.59 -42.73 -3.13
CA HIS A 42 11.63 -41.68 -2.77
C HIS A 42 12.34 -40.37 -2.59
N GLU A 43 11.79 -39.33 -3.18
CA GLU A 43 12.20 -37.95 -2.98
C GLU A 43 11.05 -37.22 -2.31
N LEU A 44 11.31 -36.61 -1.18
CA LEU A 44 10.35 -35.84 -0.39
C LEU A 44 10.82 -34.38 -0.41
N ALA A 45 9.89 -33.45 -0.57
CA ALA A 45 10.17 -32.03 -0.46
C ALA A 45 9.06 -31.38 0.37
N ALA A 46 9.46 -30.50 1.28
CA ALA A 46 8.52 -29.70 2.05
C ALA A 46 8.93 -28.23 1.98
N LEU A 47 7.92 -27.37 1.98
CA LEU A 47 8.06 -25.92 1.98
C LEU A 47 7.09 -25.33 2.99
N ALA A 48 7.59 -24.40 3.79
CA ALA A 48 6.77 -23.51 4.58
C ALA A 48 7.23 -22.07 4.33
N SER A 49 6.30 -21.17 4.04
CA SER A 49 6.60 -19.76 3.91
C SER A 49 5.53 -18.89 4.55
N ARG A 50 5.96 -17.71 5.00
CA ARG A 50 5.11 -16.64 5.48
C ARG A 50 5.59 -15.35 4.87
N THR A 51 4.67 -14.62 4.26
CA THR A 51 4.90 -13.28 3.74
C THR A 51 3.96 -12.32 4.46
N ASP A 52 4.52 -11.36 5.17
CA ASP A 52 3.80 -10.27 5.80
C ASP A 52 4.02 -9.00 4.96
N THR A 53 2.93 -8.39 4.50
CA THR A 53 2.96 -7.14 3.74
C THR A 53 2.18 -6.10 4.51
N LEU A 54 2.86 -5.08 4.99
CA LEU A 54 2.26 -3.90 5.59
C LEU A 54 2.27 -2.78 4.53
N ASN A 55 1.09 -2.31 4.18
CA ASN A 55 0.94 -1.09 3.39
C ASN A 55 0.34 -0.03 4.31
N ARG A 56 0.97 1.13 4.34
CA ARG A 56 0.50 2.30 5.06
C ARG A 56 0.30 3.42 4.07
N ASP A 57 -0.92 3.93 3.99
CA ASP A 57 -1.29 5.04 3.14
C ASP A 57 -1.71 6.21 4.02
N ASP A 58 -0.89 7.23 4.08
CA ASP A 58 -1.21 8.50 4.75
C ASP A 58 -1.69 9.50 3.70
N THR A 59 -2.92 9.94 3.84
CA THR A 59 -3.49 11.00 3.00
C THR A 59 -3.51 12.30 3.78
N LEU A 60 -2.83 13.29 3.23
CA LEU A 60 -2.80 14.65 3.78
C LEU A 60 -3.47 15.60 2.79
N ASP A 61 -4.33 16.46 3.29
CA ASP A 61 -4.94 17.52 2.52
C ASP A 61 -4.45 18.89 2.97
N ASN A 62 -4.38 19.83 2.02
CA ASN A 62 -4.08 21.20 2.36
C ASN A 62 -5.32 21.87 2.94
N ARG A 63 -5.22 22.29 4.21
CA ARG A 63 -6.32 22.85 5.00
C ARG A 63 -5.97 24.22 5.52
N ASN A 64 -7.01 25.06 5.65
CA ASN A 64 -6.91 26.32 6.35
C ASN A 64 -6.91 26.06 7.86
N ILE A 65 -5.83 26.44 8.52
CA ILE A 65 -5.64 26.32 9.97
C ILE A 65 -5.56 27.69 10.65
N THR A 66 -6.17 28.70 10.07
CA THR A 66 -6.17 30.05 10.65
C THR A 66 -6.75 30.02 12.06
N PRO A 67 -6.10 30.66 13.06
CA PRO A 67 -6.56 30.68 14.44
C PRO A 67 -7.98 31.26 14.59
N ILE A 68 -8.70 30.82 15.60
CA ILE A 68 -10.12 31.10 15.88
C ILE A 68 -10.44 32.59 15.91
N GLY A 69 -9.54 33.45 16.38
CA GLY A 69 -9.75 34.90 16.48
C GLY A 69 -9.96 35.60 15.14
N ASN A 70 -9.60 34.92 14.04
CA ASN A 70 -9.81 35.37 12.67
C ASN A 70 -10.69 34.39 11.89
N ALA A 71 -11.36 33.46 12.56
CA ALA A 71 -11.99 32.33 11.95
C ALA A 71 -13.29 32.71 11.25
N ILE A 72 -13.24 32.73 9.94
CA ILE A 72 -14.39 32.54 9.05
C ILE A 72 -14.71 31.04 8.93
N PHE A 73 -13.85 30.18 9.40
CA PHE A 73 -13.84 28.73 9.16
C PHE A 73 -14.12 27.92 10.43
N PRO A 74 -14.75 26.74 10.28
CA PRO A 74 -14.95 25.82 11.40
C PRO A 74 -13.63 25.46 12.07
N LEU A 75 -13.68 25.23 13.38
CA LEU A 75 -12.51 24.87 14.19
C LEU A 75 -11.90 23.51 13.82
N ASP A 76 -12.73 22.64 13.32
CA ASP A 76 -12.31 21.30 12.91
C ASP A 76 -11.53 21.38 11.60
N VAL A 77 -10.22 21.25 11.70
CA VAL A 77 -9.30 21.30 10.56
C VAL A 77 -9.50 20.12 9.59
N THR A 78 -10.13 19.03 10.05
CA THR A 78 -10.43 17.87 9.22
C THR A 78 -11.69 18.06 8.39
N ASN A 79 -12.52 19.05 8.73
CA ASN A 79 -13.73 19.35 8.00
C ASN A 79 -13.43 19.77 6.55
N GLY A 80 -14.13 19.16 5.59
CA GLY A 80 -13.99 19.44 4.17
C GLY A 80 -14.19 20.93 3.81
N GLN A 81 -14.95 21.68 4.61
CA GLN A 81 -15.15 23.13 4.44
C GLN A 81 -13.88 23.95 4.66
N ASN A 82 -12.89 23.40 5.37
CA ASN A 82 -11.57 24.02 5.55
C ASN A 82 -10.64 23.78 4.35
N GLY A 83 -11.13 23.10 3.32
CA GLY A 83 -10.38 22.90 2.08
C GLY A 83 -10.08 24.24 1.39
N ILE A 84 -8.87 24.34 0.85
CA ILE A 84 -8.44 25.53 0.12
C ILE A 84 -8.69 25.31 -1.36
N LEU A 85 -9.63 26.06 -1.92
CA LEU A 85 -9.86 26.10 -3.35
C LEU A 85 -8.92 27.11 -4.00
N ARG A 86 -8.29 26.71 -5.08
CA ARG A 86 -7.38 27.58 -5.85
C ARG A 86 -7.94 27.79 -7.24
N ARG A 87 -7.92 29.05 -7.65
CA ARG A 87 -8.37 29.46 -8.96
C ARG A 87 -7.20 29.96 -9.78
N THR A 88 -6.93 29.29 -10.90
CA THR A 88 -5.89 29.69 -11.85
C THR A 88 -6.54 30.27 -13.08
N TYR A 89 -6.28 31.56 -13.35
CA TYR A 89 -6.78 32.23 -14.55
C TYR A 89 -5.95 31.83 -15.76
N LEU A 90 -6.63 31.47 -16.83
CA LEU A 90 -6.00 31.06 -18.08
C LEU A 90 -5.68 32.31 -18.92
N ASP A 91 -4.44 32.38 -19.38
CA ASP A 91 -4.03 33.38 -20.36
C ASP A 91 -3.84 32.70 -21.72
N PHE A 92 -4.89 32.77 -22.55
CA PHE A 92 -4.86 32.19 -23.88
C PHE A 92 -4.03 33.00 -24.89
N SER A 93 -3.56 34.19 -24.51
CA SER A 93 -2.63 34.97 -25.33
C SER A 93 -1.20 34.47 -25.26
N ASN A 94 -0.88 33.65 -24.25
CA ASN A 94 0.42 33.02 -24.09
C ASN A 94 0.41 31.61 -24.73
N PRO A 95 1.17 31.41 -25.82
CA PRO A 95 1.22 30.11 -26.49
C PRO A 95 1.94 29.00 -25.71
N ASP A 96 2.54 29.33 -24.57
CA ASP A 96 3.19 28.35 -23.70
C ASP A 96 2.27 27.95 -22.54
N PRO A 97 1.43 26.92 -22.77
CA PRO A 97 0.49 26.45 -21.75
C PRO A 97 1.19 25.60 -20.68
N ARG A 98 2.46 25.87 -20.39
CA ARG A 98 3.15 25.15 -19.34
C ARG A 98 2.43 25.41 -18.04
N TRP A 99 1.63 24.44 -17.67
CA TRP A 99 0.94 24.25 -16.38
C TRP A 99 1.93 24.05 -15.22
N HIS A 100 3.12 24.61 -15.34
CA HIS A 100 4.23 24.43 -14.42
C HIS A 100 3.90 24.79 -12.97
N GLY A 101 2.84 25.52 -12.80
CA GLY A 101 2.45 25.87 -11.48
C GLY A 101 1.57 24.86 -10.76
N LEU A 102 0.90 23.96 -11.48
CA LEU A 102 0.02 22.97 -10.83
C LEU A 102 0.80 21.80 -10.21
N ALA A 103 2.05 21.60 -10.66
CA ALA A 103 2.90 20.51 -10.16
C ALA A 103 3.73 20.92 -8.93
N ASP A 104 3.86 22.21 -8.61
CA ASP A 104 4.62 22.66 -7.46
C ASP A 104 3.67 23.12 -6.32
N PRO A 105 3.49 22.30 -5.26
CA PRO A 105 2.63 22.64 -4.13
C PRO A 105 3.08 23.90 -3.40
N ASN A 106 4.37 24.18 -3.42
CA ASN A 106 4.94 25.32 -2.70
C ASN A 106 4.66 26.65 -3.39
N ARG A 107 4.47 26.65 -4.71
CA ARG A 107 4.21 27.86 -5.50
C ARG A 107 2.86 28.50 -5.18
N TYR A 108 1.91 27.71 -4.65
CA TYR A 108 0.53 28.16 -4.39
C TYR A 108 0.20 28.24 -2.91
N ARG A 109 1.20 28.22 -2.05
CA ARG A 109 0.95 28.45 -0.64
C ARG A 109 0.44 29.88 -0.44
N LEU A 110 -0.74 29.97 0.17
CA LEU A 110 -1.35 31.25 0.53
C LEU A 110 -0.90 31.72 1.92
N THR A 111 0.05 31.05 2.52
CA THR A 111 0.54 31.34 3.86
C THR A 111 0.97 32.81 3.95
N GLY A 112 0.33 33.53 4.83
CA GLY A 112 0.57 34.98 5.03
C GLY A 112 -0.18 35.90 4.06
N GLN A 113 -0.93 35.37 3.09
CA GLN A 113 -1.79 36.18 2.22
C GLN A 113 -3.20 36.27 2.81
N GLY A 114 -3.72 37.48 3.01
CA GLY A 114 -5.07 37.71 3.51
C GLY A 114 -5.34 37.14 4.93
N GLY A 115 -4.31 36.90 5.72
CA GLY A 115 -4.44 36.37 7.08
C GLY A 115 -4.74 34.86 7.14
N ILE A 116 -4.61 34.13 6.02
CA ILE A 116 -4.82 32.72 5.96
C ILE A 116 -3.53 31.95 6.31
N THR A 117 -3.64 31.01 7.22
CA THR A 117 -2.59 30.03 7.53
C THR A 117 -3.01 28.67 6.98
N GLU A 118 -2.14 28.03 6.21
CA GLU A 118 -2.40 26.71 5.64
C GLU A 118 -1.40 25.67 6.14
N ALA A 119 -1.87 24.43 6.27
CA ALA A 119 -1.03 23.27 6.56
C ALA A 119 -1.54 22.02 5.86
N MET A 120 -0.63 21.06 5.67
CA MET A 120 -0.99 19.71 5.30
C MET A 120 -1.47 18.98 6.56
N VAL A 121 -2.72 18.58 6.55
CA VAL A 121 -3.39 17.93 7.67
C VAL A 121 -3.75 16.50 7.26
N ARG A 122 -3.48 15.54 8.14
CA ARG A 122 -3.88 14.15 7.90
C ARG A 122 -5.41 14.06 7.88
N VAL A 123 -5.94 13.36 6.90
CA VAL A 123 -7.38 13.12 6.75
C VAL A 123 -7.65 11.67 7.12
N GLY A 124 -8.25 11.45 8.30
CA GLY A 124 -8.41 10.14 8.92
C GLY A 124 -9.13 9.13 8.05
N ASP A 125 -10.22 9.52 7.45
CA ASP A 125 -11.05 8.63 6.62
C ASP A 125 -10.32 8.09 5.38
N SER A 126 -9.21 8.72 4.99
CA SER A 126 -8.43 8.37 3.81
C SER A 126 -7.08 7.74 4.14
N SER A 127 -6.69 7.74 5.42
CA SER A 127 -5.44 7.12 5.88
C SER A 127 -5.74 5.72 6.39
N ARG A 128 -5.01 4.70 5.90
CA ARG A 128 -5.29 3.31 6.21
C ARG A 128 -4.02 2.49 6.33
N ASP A 129 -4.02 1.57 7.29
CA ASP A 129 -3.02 0.53 7.43
C ASP A 129 -3.63 -0.81 6.96
N PHE A 130 -2.96 -1.47 6.03
CA PHE A 130 -3.33 -2.80 5.56
C PHE A 130 -2.21 -3.77 5.88
N LEU A 131 -2.49 -4.75 6.73
CA LEU A 131 -1.60 -5.88 6.94
C LEU A 131 -2.16 -7.10 6.20
N THR A 132 -1.39 -7.61 5.27
CA THR A 132 -1.70 -8.85 4.57
C THR A 132 -0.68 -9.90 4.95
N ARG A 133 -1.15 -11.05 5.46
CA ARG A 133 -0.33 -12.21 5.77
C ARG A 133 -0.71 -13.38 4.90
N ALA A 134 0.26 -13.90 4.17
CA ALA A 134 0.13 -15.11 3.37
C ALA A 134 0.98 -16.22 3.98
N ASP A 135 0.33 -17.29 4.47
CA ASP A 135 0.98 -18.51 4.94
C ASP A 135 0.83 -19.59 3.86
N THR A 136 1.92 -20.18 3.43
CA THR A 136 1.94 -21.30 2.48
C THR A 136 2.64 -22.49 3.09
N SER A 137 2.05 -23.66 2.98
CA SER A 137 2.69 -24.95 3.28
C SER A 137 2.51 -25.93 2.13
N MET A 138 3.56 -26.62 1.77
CA MET A 138 3.54 -27.61 0.69
C MET A 138 4.35 -28.84 1.08
N LEU A 139 3.82 -30.01 0.74
CA LEU A 139 4.51 -31.28 0.79
C LEU A 139 4.38 -31.92 -0.58
N ALA A 140 5.50 -32.40 -1.10
CA ALA A 140 5.54 -33.13 -2.36
C ALA A 140 6.38 -34.39 -2.22
N THR A 141 6.03 -35.42 -2.94
CA THR A 141 6.79 -36.65 -3.02
C THR A 141 6.87 -37.13 -4.45
N GLN A 142 8.02 -37.65 -4.84
CA GLN A 142 8.19 -38.41 -6.06
C GLN A 142 8.80 -39.76 -5.70
N SER A 143 8.14 -40.80 -6.10
CA SER A 143 8.56 -42.17 -5.81
C SER A 143 8.78 -42.91 -7.13
N ARG A 144 9.88 -43.68 -7.20
CA ARG A 144 10.27 -44.47 -8.38
C ARG A 144 10.51 -45.92 -7.97
N TRP A 145 9.81 -46.83 -8.64
CA TRP A 145 9.90 -48.27 -8.41
C TRP A 145 10.34 -49.00 -9.68
N PHE A 146 10.84 -50.21 -9.51
CA PHE A 146 11.25 -51.10 -10.61
C PHE A 146 12.24 -50.47 -11.57
N ASP A 147 13.31 -49.94 -11.03
CA ASP A 147 14.36 -49.22 -11.80
C ASP A 147 13.84 -48.04 -12.61
N GLY A 148 12.83 -47.34 -12.07
CA GLY A 148 12.24 -46.15 -12.71
C GLY A 148 11.14 -46.44 -13.72
N ARG A 149 10.70 -47.71 -13.88
CA ARG A 149 9.57 -48.06 -14.78
C ARG A 149 8.24 -47.50 -14.29
N VAL A 150 8.09 -47.36 -12.97
CA VAL A 150 6.91 -46.74 -12.36
C VAL A 150 7.34 -45.53 -11.59
N VAL A 151 6.79 -44.36 -11.94
CA VAL A 151 7.02 -43.09 -11.26
C VAL A 151 5.69 -42.54 -10.81
N VAL A 152 5.58 -42.24 -9.53
CA VAL A 152 4.42 -41.57 -8.95
C VAL A 152 4.86 -40.24 -8.32
N THR A 153 4.17 -39.17 -8.67
CA THR A 153 4.35 -37.86 -8.05
C THR A 153 3.04 -37.48 -7.38
N ALA A 154 3.12 -37.10 -6.11
CA ALA A 154 1.98 -36.59 -5.35
C ALA A 154 2.40 -35.37 -4.55
N GLY A 155 1.44 -34.50 -4.27
CA GLY A 155 1.70 -33.33 -3.47
C GLY A 155 0.42 -32.72 -2.92
N ALA A 156 0.58 -31.99 -1.84
CA ALA A 156 -0.48 -31.22 -1.22
C ALA A 156 0.05 -29.81 -0.91
N ARG A 157 -0.79 -28.83 -1.14
CA ARG A 157 -0.50 -27.43 -0.83
C ARG A 157 -1.67 -26.83 -0.06
N ARG A 158 -1.34 -26.03 0.93
CA ARG A 158 -2.30 -25.23 1.68
C ARG A 158 -1.82 -23.81 1.73
N ASP A 159 -2.68 -22.91 1.28
CA ASP A 159 -2.48 -21.47 1.37
C ASP A 159 -3.52 -20.87 2.31
N ARG A 160 -3.11 -19.93 3.12
CA ARG A 160 -3.98 -19.16 4.00
C ARG A 160 -3.63 -17.69 3.87
N LEU A 161 -4.61 -16.91 3.45
CA LEU A 161 -4.49 -15.45 3.38
C LEU A 161 -5.32 -14.83 4.50
N ARG A 162 -4.73 -13.86 5.19
CA ARG A 162 -5.41 -13.04 6.19
C ARG A 162 -5.12 -11.58 5.86
N VAL A 163 -6.15 -10.77 5.95
CA VAL A 163 -6.05 -9.33 5.73
C VAL A 163 -6.65 -8.64 6.95
N TRP A 164 -5.93 -7.69 7.48
CA TRP A 164 -6.38 -6.76 8.50
C TRP A 164 -6.32 -5.37 7.92
N THR A 165 -7.36 -4.61 8.20
CA THR A 165 -7.46 -3.22 7.78
C THR A 165 -7.77 -2.41 9.03
N ASP A 166 -7.00 -1.37 9.24
CA ASP A 166 -7.25 -0.40 10.27
C ASP A 166 -7.37 0.98 9.62
N THR A 167 -8.35 1.75 10.04
CA THR A 167 -8.50 3.14 9.61
C THR A 167 -7.85 3.98 10.69
N ILE A 168 -6.89 4.80 10.30
CA ILE A 168 -6.21 5.68 11.25
C ILE A 168 -7.22 6.73 11.70
N ASP A 169 -7.62 6.64 12.96
CA ASP A 169 -8.47 7.65 13.56
C ASP A 169 -7.68 8.94 13.75
N THR A 170 -8.25 10.08 13.37
CA THR A 170 -7.62 11.38 13.51
C THR A 170 -7.85 12.00 14.87
N ASP A 171 -8.74 11.41 15.67
CA ASP A 171 -9.11 11.97 16.97
C ASP A 171 -8.06 11.72 18.07
N GLY A 172 -7.00 10.98 17.75
CA GLY A 172 -5.75 10.97 18.53
C GLY A 172 -5.85 10.26 19.88
N ASP A 173 -6.81 9.33 20.07
CA ASP A 173 -6.89 8.47 21.25
C ASP A 173 -6.10 7.17 21.08
#